data_db1ee44d5ac328ae2540ff5fbecb5f1c
#
_entry.id   db1ee44d5ac328ae2540ff5fbecb5f1c
#
_cell.length_a   1.000
_cell.length_b   1.000
_cell.length_c   1.000
_cell.angle_alpha   90.00
_cell.angle_beta   90.00
_cell.angle_gamma   90.00
#
_symmetry.space_group_name_H-M   'P 1'
#
loop_
_entity.id
_entity.type
_entity.pdbx_description
1 polymer ?
#
loop_
_entity_poly.entity_id
_entity_poly.type
_entity_poly.pdbx_seq_one_letter_code
_entity_poly.pdbx_strand_id
1 'polypeptide(L)'
;VFGACTIAIDVASNMNGVAIERKTKRSLMSGFHGGYSLGTLIGAGAMSVLFTLGIIPAWAVVICTLSTLLAMAFGCRDLLSKEDFATDVSEERSQHGRLFIPTKVIVVGLLCFIMYASEGAVMGWSALFVSQERGVDVSLSGYFYTAFAVSMTLMRLCGDKVVSRFGQRQVVSMGALLVAVGFIVVVLVDSALGAVAGFAMVGCGAANIVPQLVSFAARIKGM
;
A
#
# COMPACT_ATOMS: atom_id res chain seq x y z
N VAL A 1 -11.33 14.72 -9.90
CA VAL A 1 -10.47 15.54 -9.01
C VAL A 1 -9.90 14.69 -7.90
N PHE A 2 -10.72 14.01 -7.04
CA PHE A 2 -10.26 13.25 -5.88
C PHE A 2 -9.17 12.21 -6.24
N GLY A 3 -9.42 11.32 -7.20
CA GLY A 3 -8.44 10.29 -7.60
C GLY A 3 -7.12 10.86 -8.11
N ALA A 4 -7.16 11.97 -8.86
CA ALA A 4 -5.94 12.62 -9.34
C ALA A 4 -5.10 13.21 -8.19
N CYS A 5 -5.75 13.83 -7.19
CA CYS A 5 -5.06 14.34 -6.00
C CYS A 5 -4.45 13.20 -5.18
N THR A 6 -5.17 12.09 -5.00
CA THR A 6 -4.68 10.92 -4.27
C THR A 6 -3.44 10.34 -4.94
N ILE A 7 -3.47 10.17 -6.27
CA ILE A 7 -2.33 9.65 -7.03
C ILE A 7 -1.13 10.63 -6.93
N ALA A 8 -1.37 11.94 -7.02
CA ALA A 8 -0.30 12.93 -6.92
C ALA A 8 0.38 12.88 -5.53
N ILE A 9 -0.39 12.74 -4.45
CA ILE A 9 0.13 12.59 -3.09
C ILE A 9 0.91 11.27 -2.97
N ASP A 10 0.38 10.17 -3.49
CA ASP A 10 1.04 8.86 -3.45
C ASP A 10 2.39 8.89 -4.17
N VAL A 11 2.43 9.44 -5.38
CA VAL A 11 3.68 9.59 -6.14
C VAL A 11 4.69 10.47 -5.40
N ALA A 12 4.27 11.63 -4.88
CA ALA A 12 5.14 12.54 -4.15
C ALA A 12 5.70 11.88 -2.88
N SER A 13 4.86 11.16 -2.13
CA SER A 13 5.26 10.43 -0.93
C SER A 13 6.26 9.30 -1.24
N ASN A 14 6.01 8.55 -2.30
CA ASN A 14 6.92 7.48 -2.75
C ASN A 14 8.28 8.05 -3.20
N MET A 15 8.30 9.16 -3.92
CA MET A 15 9.55 9.84 -4.31
C MET A 15 10.35 10.29 -3.09
N ASN A 16 9.69 10.87 -2.09
CA ASN A 16 10.32 11.25 -0.82
C ASN A 16 10.88 10.02 -0.09
N GLY A 17 10.11 8.95 -0.01
CA GLY A 17 10.54 7.68 0.58
C GLY A 17 11.79 7.11 -0.09
N VAL A 18 11.83 7.12 -1.42
CA VAL A 18 13.02 6.70 -2.20
C VAL A 18 14.24 7.55 -1.89
N ALA A 19 14.08 8.88 -1.83
CA ALA A 19 15.19 9.78 -1.51
C ALA A 19 15.75 9.52 -0.10
N ILE A 20 14.88 9.28 0.87
CA ILE A 20 15.28 8.89 2.23
C ILE A 20 16.01 7.55 2.25
N GLU A 21 15.52 6.52 1.52
CA GLU A 21 16.21 5.22 1.40
C GLU A 21 17.62 5.37 0.81
N ARG A 22 17.78 6.20 -0.24
CA ARG A 22 19.10 6.51 -0.83
C ARG A 22 20.05 7.15 0.17
N LYS A 23 19.59 8.15 0.93
CA LYS A 23 20.40 8.85 1.94
C LYS A 23 20.77 7.94 3.11
N THR A 24 19.83 7.14 3.61
CA THR A 24 20.03 6.31 4.80
C THR A 24 20.66 4.96 4.51
N LYS A 25 20.66 4.53 3.25
CA LYS A 25 21.07 3.19 2.79
C LYS A 25 20.33 2.05 3.51
N ARG A 26 19.11 2.32 3.94
CA ARG A 26 18.22 1.36 4.62
C ARG A 26 16.97 1.13 3.81
N SER A 27 16.39 -0.07 3.87
CA SER A 27 15.07 -0.35 3.35
C SER A 27 14.03 0.20 4.33
N LEU A 28 13.24 1.17 3.93
CA LEU A 28 12.24 1.87 4.74
C LEU A 28 10.87 1.95 4.02
N MET A 29 10.82 1.60 2.75
CA MET A 29 9.63 1.76 1.93
C MET A 29 8.44 0.95 2.47
N SER A 30 8.68 -0.26 2.98
CA SER A 30 7.62 -1.07 3.61
C SER A 30 7.08 -0.40 4.86
N GLY A 31 7.94 0.23 5.66
CA GLY A 31 7.53 1.00 6.84
C GLY A 31 6.67 2.21 6.49
N PHE A 32 7.00 2.95 5.43
CA PHE A 32 6.17 4.06 4.94
C PHE A 32 4.78 3.60 4.49
N HIS A 33 4.71 2.51 3.72
CA HIS A 33 3.43 1.90 3.35
C HIS A 33 2.68 1.30 4.55
N GLY A 34 3.42 0.80 5.56
CA GLY A 34 2.86 0.37 6.85
C GLY A 34 2.22 1.53 7.61
N GLY A 35 2.88 2.69 7.66
CA GLY A 35 2.35 3.93 8.21
C GLY A 35 1.06 4.38 7.51
N TYR A 36 1.02 4.31 6.18
CA TYR A 36 -0.20 4.57 5.40
C TYR A 36 -1.33 3.63 5.80
N SER A 37 -1.07 2.32 5.88
CA SER A 37 -2.07 1.32 6.27
C SER A 37 -2.58 1.55 7.69
N LEU A 38 -1.69 1.88 8.62
CA LEU A 38 -2.05 2.22 10.00
C LEU A 38 -2.92 3.49 10.05
N GLY A 39 -2.56 4.51 9.28
CA GLY A 39 -3.36 5.74 9.14
C GLY A 39 -4.77 5.46 8.63
N THR A 40 -4.92 4.55 7.67
CA THR A 40 -6.22 4.11 7.15
C THR A 40 -7.06 3.44 8.23
N LEU A 41 -6.46 2.55 9.04
CA LEU A 41 -7.16 1.88 10.14
C LEU A 41 -7.57 2.87 11.24
N ILE A 42 -6.69 3.80 11.61
CA ILE A 42 -6.99 4.86 12.59
C ILE A 42 -8.13 5.75 12.07
N GLY A 43 -8.07 6.16 10.81
CA GLY A 43 -9.10 7.00 10.20
C GLY A 43 -10.47 6.31 10.15
N ALA A 44 -10.52 5.04 9.75
CA ALA A 44 -11.75 4.26 9.75
C ALA A 44 -12.31 4.07 11.16
N GLY A 45 -11.44 3.79 12.14
CA GLY A 45 -11.82 3.68 13.55
C GLY A 45 -12.36 5.00 14.11
N ALA A 46 -11.70 6.11 13.82
CA ALA A 46 -12.16 7.44 14.23
C ALA A 46 -13.54 7.78 13.67
N MET A 47 -13.77 7.51 12.38
CA MET A 47 -15.10 7.69 11.75
C MET A 47 -16.16 6.83 12.44
N SER A 48 -15.86 5.57 12.73
CA SER A 48 -16.79 4.66 13.44
C SER A 48 -17.14 5.18 14.83
N VAL A 49 -16.15 5.66 15.58
CA VAL A 49 -16.38 6.26 16.92
C VAL A 49 -17.24 7.51 16.81
N LEU A 50 -16.96 8.40 15.85
CA LEU A 50 -17.77 9.62 15.67
C LEU A 50 -19.23 9.30 15.34
N PHE A 51 -19.48 8.26 14.55
CA PHE A 51 -20.85 7.81 14.25
C PHE A 51 -21.55 7.20 15.47
N THR A 52 -20.86 6.41 16.29
CA THR A 52 -21.42 5.87 17.53
C THR A 52 -21.74 6.95 18.56
N LEU A 53 -21.02 8.07 18.54
CA LEU A 53 -21.31 9.26 19.33
C LEU A 53 -22.46 10.10 18.77
N GLY A 54 -23.11 9.67 17.69
CA GLY A 54 -24.24 10.36 17.08
C GLY A 54 -23.86 11.59 16.25
N ILE A 55 -22.57 11.75 15.92
CA ILE A 55 -22.11 12.85 15.07
C ILE A 55 -22.53 12.57 13.63
N ILE A 56 -23.23 13.54 13.02
CA ILE A 56 -23.69 13.42 11.64
C ILE A 56 -22.50 13.33 10.68
N PRO A 57 -22.62 12.59 9.55
CA PRO A 57 -21.52 12.32 8.62
C PRO A 57 -20.76 13.56 8.18
N ALA A 58 -21.44 14.69 7.94
CA ALA A 58 -20.81 15.93 7.50
C ALA A 58 -19.79 16.45 8.51
N TRP A 59 -20.14 16.51 9.81
CA TRP A 59 -19.22 16.95 10.84
C TRP A 59 -18.11 15.94 11.13
N ALA A 60 -18.41 14.65 11.04
CA ALA A 60 -17.38 13.62 11.17
C ALA A 60 -16.29 13.76 10.09
N VAL A 61 -16.69 14.00 8.83
CA VAL A 61 -15.74 14.29 7.74
C VAL A 61 -14.94 15.56 8.01
N VAL A 62 -15.58 16.65 8.46
CA VAL A 62 -14.87 17.90 8.78
C VAL A 62 -13.83 17.67 9.88
N ILE A 63 -14.20 17.00 10.97
CA ILE A 63 -13.27 16.70 12.08
C ILE A 63 -12.07 15.89 11.58
N CYS A 64 -12.31 14.80 10.85
CA CYS A 64 -11.24 13.96 10.32
C CYS A 64 -10.34 14.73 9.34
N THR A 65 -10.93 15.56 8.47
CA THR A 65 -10.17 16.38 7.52
C THR A 65 -9.30 17.40 8.24
N LEU A 66 -9.83 18.13 9.21
CA LEU A 66 -9.05 19.10 9.99
C LEU A 66 -7.93 18.43 10.78
N SER A 67 -8.20 17.25 11.38
CA SER A 67 -7.17 16.46 12.06
C SER A 67 -6.05 16.02 11.12
N THR A 68 -6.39 15.59 9.90
CA THR A 68 -5.42 15.22 8.87
C THR A 68 -4.60 16.43 8.41
N LEU A 69 -5.23 17.57 8.16
CA LEU A 69 -4.52 18.81 7.78
C LEU A 69 -3.55 19.26 8.87
N LEU A 70 -3.97 19.16 10.14
CA LEU A 70 -3.11 19.47 11.28
C LEU A 70 -1.91 18.52 11.36
N ALA A 71 -2.14 17.22 11.22
CA ALA A 71 -1.07 16.23 11.18
C ALA A 71 -0.09 16.48 10.03
N MET A 72 -0.61 16.82 8.85
CA MET A 72 0.22 17.21 7.68
C MET A 72 1.04 18.47 7.97
N ALA A 73 0.46 19.51 8.58
CA ALA A 73 1.16 20.74 8.91
C ALA A 73 2.36 20.50 9.85
N PHE A 74 2.25 19.52 10.75
CA PHE A 74 3.38 19.08 11.59
C PHE A 74 4.37 18.21 10.83
N GLY A 75 3.89 17.22 10.07
CA GLY A 75 4.76 16.29 9.34
C GLY A 75 5.51 16.91 8.16
N CYS A 76 4.93 17.94 7.50
CA CYS A 76 5.60 18.60 6.38
C CYS A 76 6.85 19.40 6.78
N ARG A 77 7.09 19.66 8.08
CA ARG A 77 8.28 20.37 8.54
C ARG A 77 9.56 19.60 8.31
N ASP A 78 9.48 18.28 8.33
CA ASP A 78 10.63 17.38 8.22
C ASP A 78 10.76 16.74 6.81
N LEU A 79 9.94 17.19 5.83
CA LEU A 79 10.08 16.77 4.45
C LEU A 79 11.38 17.29 3.85
N LEU A 80 11.98 16.48 2.99
CA LEU A 80 13.18 16.86 2.25
C LEU A 80 12.96 18.15 1.46
N SER A 81 13.92 19.06 1.52
CA SER A 81 13.85 20.31 0.78
C SER A 81 14.06 20.08 -0.73
N LYS A 82 13.68 21.09 -1.52
CA LYS A 82 13.89 21.04 -2.98
C LYS A 82 15.38 20.86 -3.33
N GLU A 83 16.29 21.34 -2.50
CA GLU A 83 17.75 21.23 -2.67
C GLU A 83 18.21 19.78 -2.48
N ASP A 84 17.57 19.03 -1.59
CA ASP A 84 17.85 17.61 -1.36
C ASP A 84 17.50 16.73 -2.59
N PHE A 85 16.53 17.16 -3.40
CA PHE A 85 16.17 16.49 -4.66
C PHE A 85 17.00 17.00 -5.85
N ALA A 86 17.42 18.27 -5.84
CA ALA A 86 18.09 18.90 -6.97
C ALA A 86 19.47 18.29 -7.26
N THR A 87 20.17 17.82 -6.24
CA THR A 87 21.47 17.16 -6.38
C THR A 87 21.40 15.85 -7.14
N ASP A 88 20.33 15.08 -6.96
CA ASP A 88 20.15 13.78 -7.65
C ASP A 88 19.64 13.95 -9.09
N VAL A 89 18.75 14.94 -9.33
CA VAL A 89 18.09 15.14 -10.63
C VAL A 89 18.95 15.89 -11.64
N SER A 90 19.84 16.76 -11.18
CA SER A 90 20.70 17.56 -12.08
C SER A 90 21.82 16.74 -12.74
N GLU A 91 22.34 15.71 -12.08
CA GLU A 91 23.33 14.81 -12.66
C GLU A 91 22.74 13.86 -13.73
N GLU A 92 21.47 13.44 -13.57
CA GLU A 92 20.81 12.53 -14.50
C GLU A 92 20.22 13.23 -15.73
N ARG A 93 19.71 14.46 -15.59
CA ARG A 93 19.10 15.23 -16.70
C ARG A 93 20.08 15.65 -17.80
N SER A 94 21.36 15.75 -17.50
CA SER A 94 22.36 16.18 -18.47
C SER A 94 22.75 15.10 -19.49
N GLN A 95 22.35 13.84 -19.30
CA GLN A 95 22.77 12.72 -20.14
C GLN A 95 21.70 12.19 -21.12
N HIS A 96 20.42 12.54 -21.00
CA HIS A 96 19.37 11.90 -21.81
C HIS A 96 18.41 12.90 -22.47
N GLY A 97 18.73 13.29 -23.69
CA GLY A 97 17.89 14.11 -24.57
C GLY A 97 16.69 13.38 -25.20
N ARG A 98 16.33 12.19 -24.77
CA ARG A 98 15.15 11.44 -25.26
C ARG A 98 14.46 10.75 -24.10
N LEU A 99 13.15 10.99 -23.95
CA LEU A 99 12.26 10.24 -23.05
C LEU A 99 12.09 8.80 -23.57
N PHE A 100 13.12 7.98 -23.40
CA PHE A 100 13.01 6.54 -23.65
C PHE A 100 12.73 5.85 -22.32
N ILE A 101 11.47 5.39 -22.13
CA ILE A 101 11.11 4.65 -20.92
C ILE A 101 11.72 3.25 -21.02
N PRO A 102 12.65 2.87 -20.14
CA PRO A 102 13.25 1.54 -20.17
C PRO A 102 12.17 0.45 -20.01
N THR A 103 12.26 -0.63 -20.77
CA THR A 103 11.33 -1.77 -20.67
C THR A 103 11.15 -2.29 -19.25
N LYS A 104 12.20 -2.24 -18.44
CA LYS A 104 12.15 -2.62 -17.01
C LYS A 104 11.15 -1.78 -16.22
N VAL A 105 11.03 -0.48 -16.50
CA VAL A 105 10.09 0.43 -15.85
C VAL A 105 8.65 0.05 -16.22
N ILE A 106 8.41 -0.27 -17.49
CA ILE A 106 7.09 -0.73 -17.95
C ILE A 106 6.69 -2.03 -17.25
N VAL A 107 7.63 -2.98 -17.14
CA VAL A 107 7.37 -4.25 -16.45
C VAL A 107 7.05 -4.01 -14.96
N VAL A 108 7.82 -3.16 -14.28
CA VAL A 108 7.55 -2.80 -12.88
C VAL A 108 6.20 -2.13 -12.74
N GLY A 109 5.87 -1.19 -13.63
CA GLY A 109 4.55 -0.53 -13.64
C GLY A 109 3.40 -1.52 -13.82
N LEU A 110 3.56 -2.50 -14.73
CA LEU A 110 2.58 -3.56 -14.94
C LEU A 110 2.42 -4.46 -13.69
N LEU A 111 3.52 -4.81 -13.03
CA LEU A 111 3.47 -5.59 -11.79
C LEU A 111 2.78 -4.81 -10.67
N CYS A 112 3.07 -3.51 -10.51
CA CYS A 112 2.37 -2.65 -9.56
C CYS A 112 0.87 -2.57 -9.89
N PHE A 113 0.52 -2.42 -11.17
CA PHE A 113 -0.88 -2.40 -11.61
C PHE A 113 -1.62 -3.70 -11.24
N ILE A 114 -1.02 -4.86 -11.50
CA ILE A 114 -1.60 -6.16 -11.13
C ILE A 114 -1.81 -6.25 -9.61
N MET A 115 -0.85 -5.79 -8.83
CA MET A 115 -0.97 -5.81 -7.37
C MET A 115 -2.07 -4.88 -6.86
N TYR A 116 -2.13 -3.65 -7.34
CA TYR A 116 -3.21 -2.71 -6.98
C TYR A 116 -4.58 -3.19 -7.45
N ALA A 117 -4.67 -3.82 -8.62
CA ALA A 117 -5.91 -4.43 -9.09
C ALA A 117 -6.35 -5.59 -8.17
N SER A 118 -5.39 -6.41 -7.70
CA SER A 118 -5.66 -7.50 -6.75
C SER A 118 -6.13 -6.98 -5.40
N GLU A 119 -5.47 -5.94 -4.85
CA GLU A 119 -5.88 -5.27 -3.61
C GLU A 119 -7.28 -4.64 -3.75
N GLY A 120 -7.53 -3.97 -4.88
CA GLY A 120 -8.82 -3.37 -5.21
C GLY A 120 -9.93 -4.42 -5.36
N ALA A 121 -9.62 -5.58 -5.94
CA ALA A 121 -10.56 -6.69 -6.04
C ALA A 121 -10.95 -7.22 -4.65
N VAL A 122 -9.99 -7.41 -3.75
CA VAL A 122 -10.30 -7.83 -2.38
C VAL A 122 -11.15 -6.77 -1.68
N MET A 123 -10.79 -5.51 -1.78
CA MET A 123 -11.52 -4.40 -1.15
C MET A 123 -12.96 -4.28 -1.68
N GLY A 124 -13.16 -4.41 -2.99
CA GLY A 124 -14.47 -4.21 -3.62
C GLY A 124 -15.35 -5.44 -3.61
N TRP A 125 -14.79 -6.64 -3.63
CA TRP A 125 -15.55 -7.86 -3.91
C TRP A 125 -15.53 -8.91 -2.80
N SER A 126 -14.63 -8.82 -1.79
CA SER A 126 -14.53 -9.85 -0.76
C SER A 126 -15.82 -10.08 0.01
N ALA A 127 -16.47 -9.00 0.44
CA ALA A 127 -17.73 -9.08 1.19
C ALA A 127 -18.87 -9.68 0.35
N LEU A 128 -18.97 -9.26 -0.92
CA LEU A 128 -19.97 -9.78 -1.85
C LEU A 128 -19.73 -11.25 -2.15
N PHE A 129 -18.49 -11.63 -2.42
CA PHE A 129 -18.11 -13.02 -2.69
C PHE A 129 -18.50 -13.95 -1.54
N VAL A 130 -18.14 -13.61 -0.29
CA VAL A 130 -18.41 -14.49 0.84
C VAL A 130 -19.90 -14.56 1.20
N SER A 131 -20.65 -13.47 0.97
CA SER A 131 -22.09 -13.48 1.22
C SER A 131 -22.85 -14.30 0.17
N GLN A 132 -22.47 -14.22 -1.09
CA GLN A 132 -23.16 -14.93 -2.19
C GLN A 132 -22.69 -16.37 -2.36
N GLU A 133 -21.38 -16.62 -2.28
CA GLU A 133 -20.80 -17.91 -2.61
C GLU A 133 -20.53 -18.80 -1.38
N ARG A 134 -20.48 -18.23 -0.17
CA ARG A 134 -20.20 -18.96 1.07
C ARG A 134 -21.35 -18.89 2.08
N GLY A 135 -22.47 -18.26 1.73
CA GLY A 135 -23.64 -18.16 2.59
C GLY A 135 -23.39 -17.39 3.90
N VAL A 136 -22.32 -16.55 3.96
CA VAL A 136 -22.01 -15.75 5.14
C VAL A 136 -23.00 -14.59 5.24
N ASP A 137 -23.51 -14.35 6.45
CA ASP A 137 -24.38 -13.21 6.71
C ASP A 137 -23.71 -11.90 6.31
N VAL A 138 -24.45 -11.01 5.65
CA VAL A 138 -23.94 -9.73 5.15
C VAL A 138 -23.32 -8.89 6.28
N SER A 139 -23.88 -8.97 7.49
CA SER A 139 -23.34 -8.25 8.66
C SER A 139 -21.95 -8.71 9.07
N LEU A 140 -21.57 -9.95 8.75
CA LEU A 140 -20.26 -10.54 9.06
C LEU A 140 -19.28 -10.47 7.88
N SER A 141 -19.75 -10.15 6.68
CA SER A 141 -18.94 -10.19 5.46
C SER A 141 -17.73 -9.21 5.47
N GLY A 142 -17.83 -8.11 6.21
CA GLY A 142 -16.75 -7.15 6.38
C GLY A 142 -15.51 -7.69 7.11
N TYR A 143 -15.65 -8.75 7.92
CA TYR A 143 -14.52 -9.37 8.62
C TYR A 143 -13.50 -10.00 7.68
N PHE A 144 -13.91 -10.40 6.48
CA PHE A 144 -13.03 -11.01 5.48
C PHE A 144 -12.06 -9.98 4.89
N TYR A 145 -12.57 -8.79 4.57
CA TYR A 145 -11.68 -7.67 4.22
C TYR A 145 -10.79 -7.26 5.39
N THR A 146 -11.32 -7.27 6.61
CA THR A 146 -10.55 -6.95 7.81
C THR A 146 -9.37 -7.91 7.99
N ALA A 147 -9.57 -9.23 7.77
CA ALA A 147 -8.48 -10.21 7.82
C ALA A 147 -7.36 -9.89 6.83
N PHE A 148 -7.71 -9.53 5.59
CA PHE A 148 -6.75 -9.05 4.59
C PHE A 148 -6.03 -7.77 5.05
N ALA A 149 -6.78 -6.74 5.46
CA ALA A 149 -6.22 -5.44 5.81
C ALA A 149 -5.30 -5.49 7.04
N VAL A 150 -5.69 -6.24 8.07
CA VAL A 150 -4.88 -6.42 9.29
C VAL A 150 -3.60 -7.20 8.96
N SER A 151 -3.69 -8.32 8.25
CA SER A 151 -2.52 -9.11 7.89
C SER A 151 -1.54 -8.33 7.01
N MET A 152 -2.05 -7.56 6.06
CA MET A 152 -1.24 -6.65 5.24
C MET A 152 -0.54 -5.60 6.08
N THR A 153 -1.26 -4.93 6.98
CA THR A 153 -0.70 -3.88 7.83
C THR A 153 0.42 -4.42 8.72
N LEU A 154 0.19 -5.55 9.40
CA LEU A 154 1.19 -6.19 10.25
C LEU A 154 2.44 -6.58 9.46
N MET A 155 2.26 -7.16 8.28
CA MET A 155 3.39 -7.56 7.44
C MET A 155 4.14 -6.35 6.86
N ARG A 156 3.47 -5.23 6.55
CA ARG A 156 4.12 -3.97 6.14
C ARG A 156 4.98 -3.38 7.26
N LEU A 157 4.48 -3.37 8.49
CA LEU A 157 5.24 -2.87 9.65
C LEU A 157 6.50 -3.69 9.95
N CYS A 158 6.47 -4.99 9.67
CA CYS A 158 7.63 -5.87 9.79
C CYS A 158 8.48 -5.95 8.51
N GLY A 159 8.00 -5.37 7.41
CA GLY A 159 8.50 -5.59 6.06
C GLY A 159 9.96 -5.21 5.86
N ASP A 160 10.40 -4.10 6.40
CA ASP A 160 11.80 -3.65 6.26
C ASP A 160 12.79 -4.63 6.90
N LYS A 161 12.42 -5.23 8.04
CA LYS A 161 13.21 -6.30 8.68
C LYS A 161 13.23 -7.57 7.83
N VAL A 162 12.08 -7.92 7.24
CA VAL A 162 11.97 -9.10 6.36
C VAL A 162 12.81 -8.90 5.11
N VAL A 163 12.73 -7.73 4.47
CA VAL A 163 13.51 -7.39 3.28
C VAL A 163 15.00 -7.35 3.57
N SER A 164 15.42 -6.78 4.70
CA SER A 164 16.84 -6.73 5.08
C SER A 164 17.43 -8.12 5.33
N ARG A 165 16.61 -9.08 5.78
CA ARG A 165 17.05 -10.46 6.08
C ARG A 165 17.06 -11.36 4.85
N PHE A 166 16.01 -11.32 4.03
CA PHE A 166 15.81 -12.25 2.91
C PHE A 166 16.15 -11.65 1.55
N GLY A 167 16.27 -10.34 1.46
CA GLY A 167 16.50 -9.62 0.23
C GLY A 167 15.24 -9.34 -0.59
N GLN A 168 15.26 -8.26 -1.35
CA GLN A 168 14.15 -7.72 -2.11
C GLN A 168 13.52 -8.74 -3.07
N ARG A 169 14.36 -9.44 -3.84
CA ARG A 169 13.89 -10.40 -4.86
C ARG A 169 13.11 -11.57 -4.25
N GLN A 170 13.61 -12.14 -3.15
CA GLN A 170 12.96 -13.27 -2.50
C GLN A 170 11.63 -12.84 -1.89
N VAL A 171 11.59 -11.69 -1.22
CA VAL A 171 10.37 -11.16 -0.60
C VAL A 171 9.28 -10.94 -1.66
N VAL A 172 9.61 -10.36 -2.80
CA VAL A 172 8.64 -10.16 -3.91
C VAL A 172 8.17 -11.49 -4.47
N SER A 173 9.08 -12.45 -4.74
CA SER A 173 8.71 -13.74 -5.32
C SER A 173 7.87 -14.60 -4.37
N MET A 174 8.26 -14.67 -3.10
CA MET A 174 7.50 -15.42 -2.07
C MET A 174 6.16 -14.73 -1.77
N GLY A 175 6.13 -13.40 -1.75
CA GLY A 175 4.90 -12.63 -1.61
C GLY A 175 3.92 -12.90 -2.74
N ALA A 176 4.38 -12.89 -4.00
CA ALA A 176 3.54 -13.19 -5.15
C ALA A 176 3.00 -14.62 -5.13
N LEU A 177 3.83 -15.59 -4.74
CA LEU A 177 3.38 -16.98 -4.55
C LEU A 177 2.31 -17.07 -3.46
N LEU A 178 2.51 -16.39 -2.33
CA LEU A 178 1.56 -16.39 -1.22
C LEU A 178 0.22 -15.75 -1.62
N VAL A 179 0.24 -14.66 -2.41
CA VAL A 179 -0.97 -14.06 -2.99
C VAL A 179 -1.71 -15.06 -3.88
N ALA A 180 -0.99 -15.73 -4.79
CA ALA A 180 -1.59 -16.71 -5.69
C ALA A 180 -2.23 -17.88 -4.91
N VAL A 181 -1.51 -18.45 -3.95
CA VAL A 181 -2.03 -19.52 -3.08
C VAL A 181 -3.21 -19.02 -2.25
N GLY A 182 -3.14 -17.81 -1.72
CA GLY A 182 -4.25 -17.20 -0.96
C GLY A 182 -5.53 -17.10 -1.79
N PHE A 183 -5.46 -16.61 -3.02
CA PHE A 183 -6.63 -16.59 -3.92
C PHE A 183 -7.13 -17.99 -4.27
N ILE A 184 -6.23 -18.96 -4.50
CA ILE A 184 -6.62 -20.36 -4.73
C ILE A 184 -7.38 -20.89 -3.51
N VAL A 185 -6.91 -20.63 -2.29
CA VAL A 185 -7.59 -21.03 -1.04
C VAL A 185 -8.98 -20.37 -0.95
N VAL A 186 -9.09 -19.06 -1.21
CA VAL A 186 -10.38 -18.35 -1.19
C VAL A 186 -11.40 -19.00 -2.15
N VAL A 187 -10.95 -19.39 -3.33
CA VAL A 187 -11.85 -19.93 -4.39
C VAL A 187 -12.16 -21.40 -4.13
N LEU A 188 -11.18 -22.22 -3.81
CA LEU A 188 -11.33 -23.67 -3.78
C LEU A 188 -11.77 -24.23 -2.41
N VAL A 189 -11.46 -23.54 -1.30
CA VAL A 189 -11.88 -24.02 0.02
C VAL A 189 -13.28 -23.50 0.34
N ASP A 190 -14.27 -24.37 0.26
CA ASP A 190 -15.67 -24.02 0.45
C ASP A 190 -16.03 -23.91 1.94
N SER A 191 -15.42 -22.92 2.61
CA SER A 191 -15.72 -22.60 4.01
C SER A 191 -15.41 -21.13 4.32
N ALA A 192 -16.14 -20.54 5.26
CA ALA A 192 -15.87 -19.19 5.75
C ALA A 192 -14.46 -19.08 6.35
N LEU A 193 -14.01 -20.09 7.09
CA LEU A 193 -12.68 -20.10 7.68
C LEU A 193 -11.58 -20.18 6.61
N GLY A 194 -11.79 -20.97 5.56
CA GLY A 194 -10.90 -21.02 4.39
C GLY A 194 -10.80 -19.66 3.70
N ALA A 195 -11.92 -18.97 3.51
CA ALA A 195 -11.93 -17.62 2.93
C ALA A 195 -11.17 -16.60 3.81
N VAL A 196 -11.36 -16.60 5.14
CA VAL A 196 -10.59 -15.75 6.07
C VAL A 196 -9.10 -16.03 5.97
N ALA A 197 -8.70 -17.31 6.00
CA ALA A 197 -7.30 -17.71 5.89
C ALA A 197 -6.70 -17.29 4.53
N GLY A 198 -7.43 -17.50 3.44
CA GLY A 198 -7.01 -17.11 2.11
C GLY A 198 -6.84 -15.61 1.95
N PHE A 199 -7.79 -14.79 2.41
CA PHE A 199 -7.64 -13.33 2.39
C PHE A 199 -6.50 -12.84 3.28
N ALA A 200 -6.29 -13.46 4.45
CA ALA A 200 -5.12 -13.15 5.27
C ALA A 200 -3.80 -13.48 4.56
N MET A 201 -3.73 -14.61 3.85
CA MET A 201 -2.56 -14.97 3.03
C MET A 201 -2.33 -13.95 1.90
N VAL A 202 -3.40 -13.52 1.22
CA VAL A 202 -3.31 -12.45 0.19
C VAL A 202 -2.75 -11.18 0.81
N GLY A 203 -3.25 -10.75 1.96
CA GLY A 203 -2.77 -9.56 2.66
C GLY A 203 -1.29 -9.65 3.04
N CYS A 204 -0.88 -10.77 3.66
CA CYS A 204 0.53 -11.01 3.99
C CYS A 204 1.44 -10.99 2.76
N GLY A 205 1.02 -11.65 1.68
CA GLY A 205 1.81 -11.75 0.45
C GLY A 205 1.94 -10.40 -0.28
N ALA A 206 0.84 -9.67 -0.41
CA ALA A 206 0.79 -8.39 -1.11
C ALA A 206 1.57 -7.27 -0.41
N ALA A 207 1.66 -7.33 0.91
CA ALA A 207 2.13 -6.25 1.78
C ALA A 207 3.42 -5.56 1.33
N ASN A 208 4.41 -6.32 0.89
CA ASN A 208 5.74 -5.81 0.58
C ASN A 208 6.07 -5.79 -0.92
N ILE A 209 5.18 -6.25 -1.80
CA ILE A 209 5.47 -6.32 -3.24
C ILE A 209 5.60 -4.91 -3.82
N VAL A 210 4.57 -4.08 -3.69
CA VAL A 210 4.56 -2.71 -4.25
C VAL A 210 5.69 -1.86 -3.65
N PRO A 211 5.91 -1.79 -2.32
CA PRO A 211 7.03 -1.05 -1.75
C PRO A 211 8.38 -1.43 -2.35
N GLN A 212 8.62 -2.73 -2.54
CA GLN A 212 9.88 -3.20 -3.11
C GLN A 212 10.00 -2.94 -4.61
N LEU A 213 8.90 -2.99 -5.36
CA LEU A 213 8.88 -2.63 -6.78
C LEU A 213 9.18 -1.14 -6.98
N VAL A 214 8.63 -0.26 -6.14
CA VAL A 214 8.92 1.18 -6.16
C VAL A 214 10.39 1.44 -5.86
N SER A 215 10.94 0.85 -4.77
CA SER A 215 12.37 0.95 -4.45
C SER A 215 13.27 0.39 -5.56
N PHE A 216 12.83 -0.65 -6.25
CA PHE A 216 13.57 -1.21 -7.40
C PHE A 216 13.52 -0.27 -8.60
N ALA A 217 12.35 0.26 -8.95
CA ALA A 217 12.18 1.19 -10.05
C ALA A 217 13.12 2.39 -9.92
N ALA A 218 13.20 2.95 -8.72
CA ALA A 218 14.05 4.09 -8.42
C ALA A 218 15.57 3.84 -8.57
N ARG A 219 16.00 2.57 -8.70
CA ARG A 219 17.41 2.19 -8.93
C ARG A 219 17.72 1.91 -10.40
N ILE A 220 16.73 1.96 -11.27
CA ILE A 220 16.92 1.75 -12.72
C ILE A 220 17.61 3.00 -13.29
N LYS A 221 18.80 2.83 -13.86
CA LYS A 221 19.53 3.92 -14.53
C LYS A 221 18.68 4.50 -15.67
N GLY A 222 18.54 5.80 -15.70
CA GLY A 222 17.79 6.53 -16.74
C GLY A 222 16.35 6.88 -16.37
N MET A 223 16.01 6.85 -15.08
CA MET A 223 14.77 7.43 -14.54
C MET A 223 15.02 8.76 -13.87
#